data_51db4999868f713fa47f16aa41051421
#
_entry.id   51db4999868f713fa47f16aa41051421
#
_cell.length_a   1.000
_cell.length_b   1.000
_cell.length_c   1.000
_cell.angle_alpha   90.00
_cell.angle_beta   90.00
_cell.angle_gamma   90.00
#
_symmetry.space_group_name_H-M   'P 1'
#
loop_
_entity.id
_entity.type
_entity.pdbx_description
1 polymer ?
#
loop_
_entity_poly.entity_id
_entity_poly.type
_entity_poly.pdbx_seq_one_letter_code
_entity_poly.pdbx_strand_id
1 'polypeptide(L)'
;ELANEFEQHNVNLNNLEDISIHNHDASMFLRQNRGKFDVIDIDPFGTPSPFLDSAGYCARRESLLCVTATDTSALCGTYKEPCIRKYNSKPYKSEYCHETGIRILAGFCALTLSKYAKCIEVLLSHSTEHYMRLYLKVKKGSKRSDESLKNIGYISHCKECLYRECNKGLATSIPDTCPECG
;
A
#
# COMPACT_ATOMS: atom_id res chain seq x y z
N GLU A 1 -3.45 25.51 -7.29
CA GLU A 1 -2.99 26.93 -7.04
C GLU A 1 -3.30 27.34 -5.60
N LEU A 2 -4.56 27.48 -5.19
CA LEU A 2 -4.98 27.91 -3.83
C LEU A 2 -4.29 27.10 -2.69
N ALA A 3 -4.22 25.78 -2.78
CA ALA A 3 -3.58 24.97 -1.74
C ALA A 3 -2.11 25.34 -1.54
N ASN A 4 -1.37 25.54 -2.62
CA ASN A 4 0.05 25.92 -2.56
C ASN A 4 0.24 27.34 -1.98
N GLU A 5 -0.69 28.26 -2.25
CA GLU A 5 -0.66 29.60 -1.65
C GLU A 5 -0.85 29.54 -0.13
N PHE A 6 -1.78 28.68 0.35
CA PHE A 6 -1.95 28.45 1.78
C PHE A 6 -0.75 27.76 2.43
N GLU A 7 -0.17 26.76 1.75
CA GLU A 7 1.03 26.09 2.24
C GLU A 7 2.20 27.07 2.35
N GLN A 8 2.44 27.91 1.32
CA GLN A 8 3.48 28.93 1.35
C GLN A 8 3.21 29.98 2.44
N HIS A 9 1.97 30.37 2.64
CA HIS A 9 1.59 31.26 3.73
C HIS A 9 1.92 30.64 5.10
N ASN A 10 1.58 29.36 5.30
CA ASN A 10 1.86 28.64 6.55
C ASN A 10 3.37 28.49 6.81
N VAL A 11 4.17 28.18 5.78
CA VAL A 11 5.64 28.12 5.88
C VAL A 11 6.19 29.47 6.33
N ASN A 12 5.76 30.57 5.72
CA ASN A 12 6.20 31.92 6.06
C ASN A 12 5.76 32.33 7.47
N LEU A 13 4.50 32.03 7.83
CA LEU A 13 3.93 32.36 9.15
C LEU A 13 4.69 31.67 10.30
N ASN A 14 5.17 30.45 10.06
CA ASN A 14 5.91 29.67 11.05
C ASN A 14 7.44 29.82 10.94
N ASN A 15 7.94 30.70 10.07
CA ASN A 15 9.37 30.93 9.81
C ASN A 15 10.15 29.64 9.51
N LEU A 16 9.60 28.75 8.67
CA LEU A 16 10.22 27.51 8.30
C LEU A 16 11.13 27.71 7.07
N GLU A 17 12.43 27.54 7.22
CA GLU A 17 13.43 27.79 6.17
C GLU A 17 13.76 26.56 5.32
N ASP A 18 13.56 25.34 5.89
CA ASP A 18 13.96 24.07 5.26
C ASP A 18 12.82 23.36 4.52
N ILE A 19 11.74 24.09 4.15
CA ILE A 19 10.60 23.53 3.45
C ILE A 19 10.53 24.07 2.02
N SER A 20 10.46 23.16 1.06
CA SER A 20 10.23 23.49 -0.35
C SER A 20 8.85 23.01 -0.79
N ILE A 21 8.01 23.92 -1.25
CA ILE A 21 6.69 23.61 -1.79
C ILE A 21 6.78 23.50 -3.31
N HIS A 22 6.23 22.42 -3.85
CA HIS A 22 6.26 22.12 -5.26
C HIS A 22 4.84 21.90 -5.81
N ASN A 23 4.42 22.73 -6.76
CA ASN A 23 3.16 22.56 -7.50
C ASN A 23 3.40 21.72 -8.75
N HIS A 24 3.61 20.41 -8.59
CA HIS A 24 3.90 19.48 -9.67
C HIS A 24 3.07 18.21 -9.54
N ASP A 25 2.95 17.45 -10.63
CA ASP A 25 2.51 16.07 -10.55
C ASP A 25 3.45 15.26 -9.66
N ALA A 26 2.91 14.67 -8.60
CA ALA A 26 3.71 13.96 -7.58
C ALA A 26 4.48 12.78 -8.18
N SER A 27 3.90 12.09 -9.16
CA SER A 27 4.57 10.96 -9.83
C SER A 27 5.76 11.41 -10.66
N MET A 28 5.63 12.54 -11.37
CA MET A 28 6.76 13.13 -12.10
C MET A 28 7.84 13.63 -11.16
N PHE A 29 7.47 14.31 -10.09
CA PHE A 29 8.40 14.79 -9.08
C PHE A 29 9.22 13.66 -8.46
N LEU A 30 8.58 12.57 -8.06
CA LEU A 30 9.24 11.38 -7.53
C LEU A 30 10.22 10.76 -8.53
N ARG A 31 9.84 10.66 -9.81
CA ARG A 31 10.70 10.09 -10.86
C ARG A 31 11.94 10.93 -11.14
N GLN A 32 11.84 12.25 -11.07
CA GLN A 32 12.95 13.18 -11.25
C GLN A 32 13.91 13.17 -10.04
N ASN A 33 13.43 12.74 -8.87
CA ASN A 33 14.20 12.78 -7.62
C ASN A 33 14.60 11.39 -7.10
N ARG A 34 14.89 10.44 -8.01
CA ARG A 34 15.24 9.07 -7.66
C ARG A 34 16.36 8.98 -6.62
N GLY A 35 16.07 8.28 -5.53
CA GLY A 35 17.04 7.97 -4.48
C GLY A 35 17.47 9.13 -3.58
N LYS A 36 16.81 10.29 -3.70
CA LYS A 36 17.16 11.47 -2.92
C LYS A 36 16.54 11.49 -1.51
N PHE A 37 15.45 10.77 -1.29
CA PHE A 37 14.69 10.88 -0.05
C PHE A 37 14.95 9.71 0.91
N ASP A 38 15.09 10.04 2.19
CA ASP A 38 15.11 9.07 3.30
C ASP A 38 13.72 8.62 3.67
N VAL A 39 12.74 9.51 3.55
CA VAL A 39 11.32 9.26 3.82
C VAL A 39 10.51 9.73 2.61
N ILE A 40 9.58 8.88 2.18
CA ILE A 40 8.56 9.22 1.18
C ILE A 40 7.22 8.96 1.85
N ASP A 41 6.37 9.97 1.93
CA ASP A 41 5.02 9.85 2.48
C ASP A 41 3.99 10.06 1.36
N ILE A 42 3.20 9.04 1.09
CA ILE A 42 2.10 9.05 0.10
C ILE A 42 0.78 9.12 0.87
N ASP A 43 0.21 10.32 0.94
CA ASP A 43 -1.01 10.60 1.69
C ASP A 43 -2.05 11.37 0.83
N PRO A 44 -2.57 10.74 -0.23
CA PRO A 44 -3.57 11.36 -1.10
C PRO A 44 -4.98 11.24 -0.52
N PHE A 45 -5.90 12.05 -1.02
CA PHE A 45 -7.33 11.80 -0.88
C PHE A 45 -7.71 10.53 -1.67
N GLY A 46 -8.22 9.51 -0.99
CA GLY A 46 -8.66 8.24 -1.60
C GLY A 46 -7.54 7.19 -1.68
N THR A 47 -7.23 6.74 -2.90
CA THR A 47 -6.30 5.64 -3.11
C THR A 47 -4.86 6.10 -3.37
N PRO A 48 -3.84 5.49 -2.73
CA PRO A 48 -2.43 5.75 -3.04
C PRO A 48 -1.96 5.04 -4.32
N SER A 49 -2.76 4.15 -4.89
CA SER A 49 -2.39 3.27 -6.00
C SER A 49 -1.70 3.97 -7.18
N PRO A 50 -2.14 5.16 -7.66
CA PRO A 50 -1.49 5.84 -8.79
C PRO A 50 -0.07 6.30 -8.52
N PHE A 51 0.28 6.55 -7.26
CA PHE A 51 1.57 7.11 -6.86
C PHE A 51 2.61 6.05 -6.53
N LEU A 52 2.18 4.83 -6.18
CA LEU A 52 3.06 3.79 -5.64
C LEU A 52 4.12 3.30 -6.63
N ASP A 53 3.85 3.30 -7.92
CA ASP A 53 4.86 2.93 -8.92
C ASP A 53 6.03 3.93 -8.94
N SER A 54 5.72 5.22 -8.93
CA SER A 54 6.73 6.29 -8.89
C SER A 54 7.43 6.35 -7.54
N ALA A 55 6.73 6.12 -6.44
CA ALA A 55 7.33 6.00 -5.11
C ALA A 55 8.29 4.80 -5.04
N GLY A 56 7.88 3.64 -5.57
CA GLY A 56 8.74 2.45 -5.65
C GLY A 56 9.97 2.67 -6.51
N TYR A 57 9.87 3.39 -7.62
CA TYR A 57 11.02 3.79 -8.43
C TYR A 57 11.96 4.72 -7.66
N CYS A 58 11.40 5.74 -6.99
CA CYS A 58 12.13 6.78 -6.28
C CYS A 58 12.83 6.27 -5.02
N ALA A 59 12.16 5.43 -4.23
CA ALA A 59 12.63 4.98 -2.92
C ALA A 59 14.03 4.36 -3.01
N ARG A 60 14.92 4.75 -2.11
CA ARG A 60 16.26 4.18 -1.98
C ARG A 60 16.27 2.99 -1.00
N ARG A 61 17.38 2.26 -0.98
CA ARG A 61 17.61 1.21 0.02
C ARG A 61 17.59 1.83 1.44
N GLU A 62 16.90 1.15 2.36
CA GLU A 62 16.72 1.51 3.77
C GLU A 62 15.88 2.79 3.99
N SER A 63 15.27 3.36 2.95
CA SER A 63 14.31 4.47 3.12
C SER A 63 13.01 3.98 3.76
N LEU A 64 12.31 4.89 4.40
CA LEU A 64 10.95 4.71 4.90
C LEU A 64 9.94 5.13 3.82
N LEU A 65 8.99 4.26 3.51
CA LEU A 65 7.84 4.57 2.68
C LEU A 65 6.58 4.50 3.54
N CYS A 66 5.95 5.64 3.75
CA CYS A 66 4.65 5.74 4.41
C CYS A 66 3.55 5.77 3.35
N VAL A 67 2.48 5.04 3.58
CA VAL A 67 1.36 4.94 2.63
C VAL A 67 0.04 5.02 3.36
N THR A 68 -0.78 6.00 2.98
CA THR A 68 -2.14 6.16 3.49
C THR A 68 -3.16 5.85 2.41
N ALA A 69 -4.21 5.12 2.77
CA ALA A 69 -5.38 4.88 1.94
C ALA A 69 -6.64 5.28 2.71
N THR A 70 -7.42 6.20 2.17
CA THR A 70 -8.72 6.62 2.75
C THR A 70 -9.91 5.98 2.04
N ASP A 71 -9.70 5.19 0.98
CA ASP A 71 -10.73 4.42 0.30
C ASP A 71 -11.01 3.07 0.98
N THR A 72 -11.19 3.10 2.31
CA THR A 72 -11.39 1.93 3.18
C THR A 72 -12.58 1.08 2.78
N SER A 73 -13.64 1.68 2.25
CA SER A 73 -14.82 0.96 1.75
C SER A 73 -14.50 0.01 0.58
N ALA A 74 -13.52 0.36 -0.26
CA ALA A 74 -13.02 -0.55 -1.29
C ALA A 74 -12.18 -1.67 -0.67
N LEU A 75 -11.21 -1.32 0.18
CA LEU A 75 -10.30 -2.28 0.82
C LEU A 75 -11.03 -3.26 1.75
N CYS A 76 -12.08 -2.82 2.45
CA CYS A 76 -12.91 -3.65 3.34
C CYS A 76 -14.03 -4.43 2.62
N GLY A 77 -14.14 -4.32 1.29
CA GLY A 77 -15.05 -5.15 0.51
C GLY A 77 -16.48 -4.67 0.40
N THR A 78 -16.79 -3.42 0.79
CA THR A 78 -18.10 -2.82 0.52
C THR A 78 -18.25 -2.57 -0.99
N TYR A 79 -17.19 -2.08 -1.65
CA TYR A 79 -17.14 -1.91 -3.10
C TYR A 79 -15.99 -2.75 -3.66
N LYS A 80 -16.31 -3.94 -4.17
CA LYS A 80 -15.31 -4.94 -4.61
C LYS A 80 -14.59 -4.54 -5.90
N GLU A 81 -15.32 -4.05 -6.88
CA GLU A 81 -14.81 -3.69 -8.20
C GLU A 81 -13.75 -2.57 -8.14
N PRO A 82 -13.93 -1.49 -7.35
CA PRO A 82 -12.88 -0.52 -7.12
C PRO A 82 -11.61 -1.12 -6.52
N CYS A 83 -11.72 -2.05 -5.57
CA CYS A 83 -10.56 -2.72 -4.98
C CYS A 83 -9.82 -3.56 -6.03
N ILE A 84 -10.54 -4.32 -6.85
CA ILE A 84 -9.95 -5.12 -7.94
C ILE A 84 -9.20 -4.21 -8.90
N ARG A 85 -9.79 -3.10 -9.34
CA ARG A 85 -9.14 -2.19 -10.31
C ARG A 85 -7.93 -1.46 -9.74
N LYS A 86 -7.98 -1.08 -8.46
CA LYS A 86 -6.94 -0.24 -7.83
C LYS A 86 -5.81 -1.05 -7.21
N TYR A 87 -6.14 -2.21 -6.64
CA TYR A 87 -5.22 -3.01 -5.83
C TYR A 87 -5.00 -4.44 -6.36
N ASN A 88 -5.59 -4.79 -7.51
CA ASN A 88 -5.53 -6.14 -8.09
C ASN A 88 -5.92 -7.25 -7.09
N SER A 89 -6.88 -6.95 -6.21
CA SER A 89 -7.27 -7.84 -5.12
C SER A 89 -8.78 -7.87 -4.95
N LYS A 90 -9.33 -9.06 -4.73
CA LYS A 90 -10.74 -9.26 -4.45
C LYS A 90 -10.95 -9.24 -2.93
N PRO A 91 -11.51 -8.14 -2.38
CA PRO A 91 -11.71 -8.02 -0.95
C PRO A 91 -12.90 -8.86 -0.50
N TYR A 92 -12.92 -9.24 0.77
CA TYR A 92 -14.04 -9.93 1.39
C TYR A 92 -14.56 -9.13 2.59
N LYS A 93 -15.87 -8.80 2.57
CA LYS A 93 -16.52 -8.10 3.67
C LYS A 93 -16.78 -9.10 4.81
N SER A 94 -15.98 -9.01 5.85
CA SER A 94 -16.02 -9.87 7.03
C SER A 94 -15.78 -9.05 8.30
N GLU A 95 -15.89 -9.69 9.46
CA GLU A 95 -15.57 -9.10 10.76
C GLU A 95 -14.09 -8.67 10.88
N TYR A 96 -13.19 -9.26 10.07
CA TYR A 96 -11.76 -8.92 10.00
C TYR A 96 -11.38 -8.13 8.73
N CYS A 97 -12.34 -7.44 8.11
CA CYS A 97 -12.13 -6.73 6.84
C CYS A 97 -11.04 -5.63 6.93
N HIS A 98 -10.83 -5.00 8.09
CA HIS A 98 -9.77 -4.02 8.28
C HIS A 98 -8.39 -4.65 8.21
N GLU A 99 -8.22 -5.83 8.81
CA GLU A 99 -6.97 -6.60 8.72
C GLU A 99 -6.69 -7.04 7.27
N THR A 100 -7.70 -7.58 6.58
CA THR A 100 -7.52 -7.95 5.16
C THR A 100 -7.29 -6.74 4.27
N GLY A 101 -7.94 -5.61 4.55
CA GLY A 101 -7.71 -4.36 3.82
C GLY A 101 -6.27 -3.85 3.94
N ILE A 102 -5.71 -3.85 5.15
CA ILE A 102 -4.30 -3.53 5.39
C ILE A 102 -3.37 -4.49 4.63
N ARG A 103 -3.68 -5.80 4.63
CA ARG A 103 -2.88 -6.81 3.90
C ARG A 103 -2.99 -6.64 2.38
N ILE A 104 -4.15 -6.27 1.85
CA ILE A 104 -4.33 -5.94 0.43
C ILE A 104 -3.43 -4.75 0.06
N LEU A 105 -3.46 -3.68 0.85
CA LEU A 105 -2.63 -2.50 0.62
C LEU A 105 -1.13 -2.85 0.68
N ALA A 106 -0.70 -3.60 1.68
CA ALA A 106 0.69 -4.04 1.82
C ALA A 106 1.13 -4.98 0.68
N GLY A 107 0.27 -5.92 0.28
CA GLY A 107 0.51 -6.81 -0.85
C GLY A 107 0.67 -6.04 -2.17
N PHE A 108 -0.17 -5.04 -2.39
CA PHE A 108 -0.06 -4.17 -3.56
C PHE A 108 1.24 -3.35 -3.56
N CYS A 109 1.67 -2.83 -2.41
CA CYS A 109 2.97 -2.18 -2.26
C CYS A 109 4.12 -3.15 -2.59
N ALA A 110 4.09 -4.36 -2.05
CA ALA A 110 5.13 -5.38 -2.29
C ALA A 110 5.23 -5.73 -3.78
N LEU A 111 4.10 -6.01 -4.45
CA LEU A 111 4.05 -6.29 -5.88
C LEU A 111 4.57 -5.12 -6.72
N THR A 112 4.19 -3.90 -6.38
CA THR A 112 4.59 -2.71 -7.13
C THR A 112 6.09 -2.45 -7.00
N LEU A 113 6.65 -2.55 -5.79
CA LEU A 113 8.07 -2.30 -5.55
C LEU A 113 8.96 -3.43 -6.11
N SER A 114 8.45 -4.65 -6.24
CA SER A 114 9.19 -5.78 -6.79
C SER A 114 9.67 -5.55 -8.23
N LYS A 115 8.95 -4.77 -9.03
CA LYS A 115 9.35 -4.35 -10.38
C LYS A 115 10.72 -3.67 -10.41
N TYR A 116 11.14 -3.10 -9.30
CA TYR A 116 12.41 -2.38 -9.12
C TYR A 116 13.44 -3.18 -8.32
N ALA A 117 13.25 -4.50 -8.20
CA ALA A 117 14.03 -5.38 -7.36
C ALA A 117 14.12 -4.86 -5.90
N LYS A 118 12.98 -4.38 -5.38
CA LYS A 118 12.81 -3.90 -4.02
C LYS A 118 11.75 -4.74 -3.32
N CYS A 119 11.88 -4.90 -2.02
CA CYS A 119 10.87 -5.50 -1.16
C CYS A 119 10.60 -4.57 0.03
N ILE A 120 9.53 -4.85 0.74
CA ILE A 120 9.11 -4.10 1.91
C ILE A 120 9.23 -4.95 3.17
N GLU A 121 9.54 -4.29 4.26
CA GLU A 121 9.39 -4.79 5.62
C GLU A 121 8.36 -3.89 6.31
N VAL A 122 7.23 -4.45 6.73
CA VAL A 122 6.19 -3.69 7.42
C VAL A 122 6.64 -3.46 8.86
N LEU A 123 6.98 -2.21 9.18
CA LEU A 123 7.40 -1.82 10.54
C LEU A 123 6.20 -1.59 11.45
N LEU A 124 5.16 -0.94 10.90
CA LEU A 124 3.91 -0.65 11.59
C LEU A 124 2.79 -0.58 10.55
N SER A 125 1.62 -1.01 10.95
CA SER A 125 0.38 -0.79 10.19
C SER A 125 -0.79 -0.57 11.15
N HIS A 126 -1.71 0.28 10.77
CA HIS A 126 -2.94 0.46 11.55
C HIS A 126 -4.11 0.87 10.64
N SER A 127 -5.30 0.55 11.11
CA SER A 127 -6.56 1.06 10.58
C SER A 127 -7.22 1.88 11.67
N THR A 128 -7.54 3.12 11.37
CA THR A 128 -8.18 4.05 12.31
C THR A 128 -9.31 4.77 11.59
N GLU A 129 -10.52 4.66 12.11
CA GLU A 129 -11.72 5.31 11.56
C GLU A 129 -11.85 5.19 10.03
N HIS A 130 -11.37 6.19 9.30
CA HIS A 130 -11.58 6.34 7.85
C HIS A 130 -10.33 6.11 7.01
N TYR A 131 -9.20 5.67 7.59
CA TYR A 131 -7.99 5.42 6.84
C TYR A 131 -7.22 4.19 7.32
N MET A 132 -6.41 3.65 6.42
CA MET A 132 -5.41 2.62 6.67
C MET A 132 -4.03 3.22 6.39
N ARG A 133 -3.08 2.97 7.27
CA ARG A 133 -1.72 3.50 7.12
C ARG A 133 -0.67 2.42 7.32
N LEU A 134 0.34 2.45 6.45
CA LEU A 134 1.50 1.57 6.49
C LEU A 134 2.77 2.38 6.64
N TYR A 135 3.71 1.85 7.41
CA TYR A 135 5.09 2.32 7.54
C TYR A 135 6.01 1.19 7.08
N LEU A 136 6.63 1.38 5.93
CA LEU A 136 7.34 0.33 5.20
C LEU A 136 8.81 0.68 5.08
N LYS A 137 9.69 -0.20 5.57
CA LYS A 137 11.12 -0.10 5.29
C LYS A 137 11.42 -0.73 3.93
N VAL A 138 12.04 0.05 3.04
CA VAL A 138 12.39 -0.42 1.69
C VAL A 138 13.72 -1.13 1.72
N LYS A 139 13.75 -2.38 1.29
CA LYS A 139 14.96 -3.18 1.09
C LYS A 139 15.21 -3.36 -0.41
N LYS A 140 16.47 -3.45 -0.83
CA LYS A 140 16.84 -3.65 -2.23
C LYS A 140 17.57 -4.99 -2.42
N GLY A 141 17.26 -5.69 -3.51
CA GLY A 141 17.89 -6.94 -3.92
C GLY A 141 16.90 -7.91 -4.55
N SER A 142 17.20 -8.42 -5.74
CA SER A 142 16.31 -9.32 -6.50
C SER A 142 15.92 -10.56 -5.70
N LYS A 143 16.90 -11.26 -5.09
CA LYS A 143 16.62 -12.44 -4.26
C LYS A 143 15.67 -12.14 -3.09
N ARG A 144 15.83 -10.99 -2.43
CA ARG A 144 14.93 -10.56 -1.35
C ARG A 144 13.54 -10.22 -1.87
N SER A 145 13.47 -9.60 -3.03
CA SER A 145 12.20 -9.29 -3.70
C SER A 145 11.45 -10.58 -4.03
N ASP A 146 12.13 -11.55 -4.67
CA ASP A 146 11.55 -12.84 -5.03
C ASP A 146 11.07 -13.61 -3.77
N GLU A 147 11.84 -13.56 -2.69
CA GLU A 147 11.47 -14.18 -1.41
C GLU A 147 10.26 -13.51 -0.76
N SER A 148 10.20 -12.18 -0.84
CA SER A 148 9.05 -11.40 -0.35
C SER A 148 7.76 -11.76 -1.09
N LEU A 149 7.83 -11.96 -2.41
CA LEU A 149 6.68 -12.34 -3.23
C LEU A 149 6.09 -13.70 -2.87
N LYS A 150 6.87 -14.62 -2.33
CA LYS A 150 6.38 -15.94 -1.84
C LYS A 150 5.43 -15.81 -0.64
N ASN A 151 5.45 -14.67 0.07
CA ASN A 151 4.55 -14.39 1.18
C ASN A 151 3.24 -13.73 0.76
N ILE A 152 3.11 -13.38 -0.52
CA ILE A 152 1.82 -12.92 -1.06
C ILE A 152 0.97 -14.14 -1.35
N GLY A 153 -0.33 -14.03 -1.06
CA GLY A 153 -1.24 -15.16 -1.27
C GLY A 153 -2.68 -14.75 -1.03
N TYR A 154 -3.51 -15.73 -0.73
CA TYR A 154 -4.95 -15.58 -0.60
C TYR A 154 -5.43 -16.15 0.73
N ILE A 155 -6.52 -15.62 1.23
CA ILE A 155 -7.25 -16.18 2.36
C ILE A 155 -8.51 -16.85 1.81
N SER A 156 -8.62 -18.16 1.98
CA SER A 156 -9.89 -18.89 1.81
C SER A 156 -10.73 -18.74 3.08
N HIS A 157 -12.02 -18.52 2.93
CA HIS A 157 -12.93 -18.38 4.04
C HIS A 157 -14.23 -19.13 3.74
N CYS A 158 -14.53 -20.14 4.54
CA CYS A 158 -15.80 -20.86 4.50
C CYS A 158 -16.90 -20.02 5.14
N LYS A 159 -18.00 -19.81 4.43
CA LYS A 159 -19.14 -19.02 4.94
C LYS A 159 -19.99 -19.80 5.93
N GLU A 160 -19.95 -21.13 5.89
CA GLU A 160 -20.75 -22.00 6.73
C GLU A 160 -20.12 -22.22 8.12
N CYS A 161 -18.88 -22.72 8.15
CA CYS A 161 -18.22 -23.03 9.41
C CYS A 161 -17.16 -22.01 9.85
N LEU A 162 -16.96 -20.92 9.07
CA LEU A 162 -16.01 -19.84 9.31
C LEU A 162 -14.54 -20.29 9.30
N TYR A 163 -14.25 -21.51 8.79
CA TYR A 163 -12.88 -21.96 8.59
C TYR A 163 -12.09 -21.02 7.69
N ARG A 164 -10.84 -20.77 8.05
CA ARG A 164 -9.96 -19.84 7.31
C ARG A 164 -8.60 -20.48 7.08
N GLU A 165 -8.10 -20.33 5.87
CA GLU A 165 -6.79 -20.81 5.49
C GLU A 165 -6.04 -19.78 4.66
N CYS A 166 -4.72 -19.64 4.93
CA CYS A 166 -3.84 -18.78 4.16
C CYS A 166 -3.09 -19.60 3.11
N ASN A 167 -3.40 -19.36 1.84
CA ASN A 167 -2.78 -20.01 0.70
C ASN A 167 -1.69 -19.08 0.14
N LYS A 168 -0.41 -19.42 0.36
CA LYS A 168 0.73 -18.61 -0.10
C LYS A 168 1.04 -18.88 -1.57
N GLY A 169 1.46 -17.84 -2.26
CA GLY A 169 1.82 -17.87 -3.68
C GLY A 169 0.83 -17.10 -4.55
N LEU A 170 1.32 -16.58 -5.67
CA LEU A 170 0.52 -15.77 -6.60
C LEU A 170 -0.40 -16.60 -7.48
N ALA A 171 -0.08 -17.87 -7.71
CA ALA A 171 -0.85 -18.81 -8.53
C ALA A 171 -1.10 -20.10 -7.73
N THR A 172 -1.81 -19.97 -6.62
CA THR A 172 -2.17 -21.10 -5.77
C THR A 172 -3.54 -21.66 -6.16
N SER A 173 -3.74 -22.96 -5.99
CA SER A 173 -5.06 -23.58 -6.08
C SER A 173 -5.81 -23.38 -4.77
N ILE A 174 -7.07 -23.03 -4.88
CA ILE A 174 -8.00 -22.96 -3.75
C ILE A 174 -8.95 -24.14 -3.90
N PRO A 175 -9.21 -24.94 -2.84
CA PRO A 175 -10.14 -26.05 -2.90
C PRO A 175 -11.56 -25.57 -3.26
N ASP A 176 -12.27 -26.33 -4.07
CA ASP A 176 -13.66 -26.04 -4.46
C ASP A 176 -14.64 -26.23 -3.29
N THR A 177 -14.28 -27.10 -2.34
CA THR A 177 -15.06 -27.40 -1.14
C THR A 177 -14.25 -27.09 0.12
N CYS A 178 -14.95 -26.82 1.21
CA CYS A 178 -14.30 -26.60 2.50
C CYS A 178 -13.67 -27.90 3.03
N PRO A 179 -12.38 -27.92 3.46
CA PRO A 179 -11.78 -29.13 4.00
C PRO A 179 -12.36 -29.57 5.36
N GLU A 180 -13.06 -28.69 6.06
CA GLU A 180 -13.63 -28.96 7.38
C GLU A 180 -15.09 -29.44 7.35
N CYS A 181 -15.93 -28.83 6.49
CA CYS A 181 -17.37 -29.12 6.49
C CYS A 181 -17.92 -29.61 5.14
N GLY A 182 -17.07 -29.77 4.12
CA GLY A 182 -17.46 -30.26 2.79
C GLY A 182 -17.92 -29.22 1.81
#